data_ead3bf8ad2018a1aa4d0600b883bf517
#
_entry.id   ead3bf8ad2018a1aa4d0600b883bf517
#
_cell.length_a   1.000
_cell.length_b   1.000
_cell.length_c   1.000
_cell.angle_alpha   90.00
_cell.angle_beta   90.00
_cell.angle_gamma   90.00
#
_symmetry.space_group_name_H-M   'P 1'
#
loop_
_entity.id
_entity.type
_entity.pdbx_description
1 polymer ?
#
loop_
_entity_poly.entity_id
_entity_poly.type
_entity_poly.pdbx_seq_one_letter_code
_entity_poly.pdbx_strand_id
1 'polypeptide(L)'
;MNIIKVKEKSLLNQRRQRLAVWYVPILVLGALSDLLELSGSFDIFYKFTNSILLLLTLLWSTCYIVKKMSILRTVSLLSSTTQVLISIDTVYCAFTPAVPHTQMVILVNILILTANTMFSVATYQGITILTNVVISIVTFFVCMLFTNGHDFQQYAVMVLLVFAYIGILGLHIARISEQLQDENETIKQEEEELMHVLRLNKEQLKLYIELAKKEQSEDETLLILNKFSDKTQKYVVDNVMKYVKAQATTSKQIEECFPELSSSERDIVQLILRGYKLGSICTMLNKSESNINTQRANIRRKLRLQSADNLNDALQERMSKT
;
A
#
# COMPACT_ATOMS: atom_id res chain seq x y z
N MET A 1 -18.40 27.12 -9.44
CA MET A 1 -19.05 26.22 -8.46
C MET A 1 -18.03 25.19 -8.04
N ASN A 2 -17.32 25.46 -6.93
CA ASN A 2 -16.20 24.66 -6.45
C ASN A 2 -16.74 23.39 -5.77
N ILE A 3 -16.68 22.28 -6.46
CA ILE A 3 -16.83 20.96 -5.85
C ILE A 3 -15.53 20.73 -5.06
N ILE A 4 -15.59 21.00 -3.76
CA ILE A 4 -14.57 20.57 -2.80
C ILE A 4 -14.63 19.04 -2.86
N LYS A 5 -13.74 18.43 -3.66
CA LYS A 5 -13.40 17.02 -3.51
C LYS A 5 -12.82 16.88 -2.09
N VAL A 6 -13.66 16.50 -1.15
CA VAL A 6 -13.22 15.91 0.10
C VAL A 6 -12.53 14.61 -0.32
N LYS A 7 -11.21 14.70 -0.52
CA LYS A 7 -10.37 13.56 -0.78
C LYS A 7 -10.52 12.70 0.47
N GLU A 8 -11.33 11.64 0.40
CA GLU A 8 -11.41 10.66 1.48
C GLU A 8 -9.97 10.30 1.83
N LYS A 9 -9.57 10.62 3.06
CA LYS A 9 -8.22 10.29 3.54
C LYS A 9 -8.12 8.78 3.43
N SER A 10 -7.22 8.28 2.59
CA SER A 10 -7.02 6.84 2.47
C SER A 10 -6.82 6.24 3.86
N LEU A 11 -7.32 5.05 4.11
CA LEU A 11 -7.20 4.36 5.40
C LEU A 11 -5.73 4.28 5.87
N LEU A 12 -4.80 4.14 4.92
CA LEU A 12 -3.37 4.15 5.18
C LEU A 12 -2.89 5.50 5.73
N ASN A 13 -3.35 6.61 5.17
CA ASN A 13 -2.98 7.94 5.65
C ASN A 13 -3.54 8.23 7.05
N GLN A 14 -4.72 7.71 7.38
CA GLN A 14 -5.26 7.80 8.73
C GLN A 14 -4.44 6.98 9.74
N ARG A 15 -3.99 5.77 9.35
CA ARG A 15 -3.08 4.95 10.18
C ARG A 15 -1.74 5.64 10.39
N ARG A 16 -1.12 6.15 9.33
CA ARG A 16 0.14 6.93 9.40
C ARG A 16 0.02 8.11 10.34
N GLN A 17 -1.09 8.85 10.26
CA GLN A 17 -1.35 9.98 11.14
C GLN A 17 -1.47 9.54 12.61
N ARG A 18 -2.21 8.48 12.91
CA ARG A 18 -2.33 7.96 14.30
C ARG A 18 -0.98 7.52 14.85
N LEU A 19 -0.17 6.79 14.05
CA LEU A 19 1.16 6.37 14.48
C LEU A 19 2.10 7.55 14.69
N ALA A 20 2.07 8.58 13.83
CA ALA A 20 2.87 9.78 13.99
C ALA A 20 2.54 10.55 15.26
N VAL A 21 1.25 10.59 15.68
CA VAL A 21 0.82 11.24 16.92
C VAL A 21 1.46 10.61 18.17
N TRP A 22 1.75 9.32 18.16
CA TRP A 22 2.48 8.64 19.23
C TRP A 22 3.99 8.70 19.07
N TYR A 23 4.48 8.61 17.84
CA TYR A 23 5.90 8.57 17.55
C TYR A 23 6.60 9.91 17.84
N VAL A 24 6.01 11.05 17.45
CA VAL A 24 6.60 12.37 17.67
C VAL A 24 6.83 12.69 19.14
N PRO A 25 5.86 12.52 20.07
CA PRO A 25 6.11 12.70 21.50
C PRO A 25 7.21 11.80 22.07
N ILE A 26 7.30 10.55 21.60
CA ILE A 26 8.35 9.63 22.04
C ILE A 26 9.73 10.16 21.61
N LEU A 27 9.88 10.62 20.37
CA LEU A 27 11.13 11.22 19.90
C LEU A 27 11.50 12.50 20.67
N VAL A 28 10.52 13.37 20.93
CA VAL A 28 10.72 14.59 21.68
C VAL A 28 11.15 14.28 23.12
N LEU A 29 10.47 13.35 23.79
CA LEU A 29 10.80 12.93 25.15
C LEU A 29 12.20 12.27 25.20
N GLY A 30 12.54 11.42 24.24
CA GLY A 30 13.86 10.82 24.14
C GLY A 30 14.96 11.87 24.00
N ALA A 31 14.82 12.77 23.02
CA ALA A 31 15.80 13.85 22.82
C ALA A 31 15.90 14.81 24.03
N LEU A 32 14.79 15.12 24.68
CA LEU A 32 14.79 15.95 25.90
C LEU A 32 15.44 15.23 27.09
N SER A 33 15.25 13.92 27.24
CA SER A 33 15.87 13.15 28.32
C SER A 33 17.40 13.19 28.23
N ASP A 34 17.94 13.13 27.02
CA ASP A 34 19.37 13.23 26.78
C ASP A 34 19.89 14.67 26.98
N LEU A 35 19.15 15.66 26.51
CA LEU A 35 19.50 17.08 26.71
C LEU A 35 19.49 17.49 28.18
N LEU A 36 18.57 16.91 28.99
CA LEU A 36 18.47 17.13 30.43
C LEU A 36 19.41 16.24 31.26
N GLU A 37 20.27 15.46 30.59
CA GLU A 37 21.26 14.55 31.22
C GLU A 37 20.60 13.44 32.10
N LEU A 38 19.33 13.14 31.86
CA LEU A 38 18.61 12.10 32.60
C LEU A 38 19.08 10.69 32.19
N SER A 39 19.62 10.56 30.97
CA SER A 39 20.20 9.30 30.44
C SER A 39 21.68 9.09 30.82
N GLY A 40 22.31 10.04 31.52
CA GLY A 40 23.68 9.95 31.99
C GLY A 40 24.76 10.24 30.94
N SER A 41 24.41 10.78 29.77
CA SER A 41 25.35 11.20 28.74
C SER A 41 25.75 12.65 28.94
N PHE A 42 27.01 12.90 29.38
CA PHE A 42 27.53 14.26 29.60
C PHE A 42 28.29 14.82 28.39
N ASP A 43 28.34 14.10 27.27
CA ASP A 43 29.13 14.49 26.11
C ASP A 43 28.39 15.56 25.28
N ILE A 44 29.12 16.62 24.89
CA ILE A 44 28.64 17.75 24.06
C ILE A 44 28.14 17.23 22.70
N PHE A 45 28.75 16.18 22.15
CA PHE A 45 28.36 15.61 20.87
C PHE A 45 26.92 15.06 20.89
N TYR A 46 26.53 14.29 21.90
CA TYR A 46 25.17 13.78 22.04
C TYR A 46 24.14 14.91 22.26
N LYS A 47 24.52 15.97 22.98
CA LYS A 47 23.66 17.15 23.12
C LYS A 47 23.42 17.86 21.78
N PHE A 48 24.45 17.93 20.94
CA PHE A 48 24.35 18.53 19.61
C PHE A 48 23.45 17.71 18.69
N THR A 49 23.68 16.40 18.59
CA THR A 49 22.87 15.48 17.74
C THR A 49 21.42 15.42 18.19
N ASN A 50 21.15 15.35 19.48
CA ASN A 50 19.79 15.37 20.04
C ASN A 50 19.10 16.74 19.85
N SER A 51 19.82 17.85 19.89
CA SER A 51 19.27 19.16 19.53
C SER A 51 18.86 19.23 18.07
N ILE A 52 19.66 18.68 17.16
CA ILE A 52 19.30 18.55 15.74
C ILE A 52 18.08 17.66 15.56
N LEU A 53 18.03 16.52 16.25
CA LEU A 53 16.88 15.60 16.19
C LEU A 53 15.60 16.31 16.62
N LEU A 54 15.64 17.07 17.72
CA LEU A 54 14.50 17.82 18.22
C LEU A 54 14.04 18.87 17.21
N LEU A 55 14.98 19.67 16.67
CA LEU A 55 14.70 20.71 15.67
C LEU A 55 14.06 20.11 14.41
N LEU A 56 14.62 19.02 13.86
CA LEU A 56 14.09 18.38 12.67
C LEU A 56 12.73 17.75 12.94
N THR A 57 12.53 17.12 14.09
CA THR A 57 11.25 16.55 14.48
C THR A 57 10.15 17.62 14.55
N LEU A 58 10.44 18.77 15.15
CA LEU A 58 9.53 19.90 15.20
C LEU A 58 9.29 20.51 13.82
N LEU A 59 10.35 20.65 13.00
CA LEU A 59 10.26 21.19 11.65
C LEU A 59 9.35 20.35 10.76
N TRP A 60 9.56 19.03 10.71
CA TRP A 60 8.74 18.14 9.89
C TRP A 60 7.29 18.08 10.38
N SER A 61 7.08 18.11 11.70
CA SER A 61 5.75 18.11 12.30
C SER A 61 5.00 19.41 12.00
N THR A 62 5.65 20.56 12.08
CA THR A 62 5.05 21.86 11.74
C THR A 62 4.77 21.98 10.24
N CYS A 63 5.65 21.50 9.36
CA CYS A 63 5.40 21.44 7.92
C CYS A 63 4.16 20.61 7.58
N TYR A 64 3.92 19.53 8.31
CA TYR A 64 2.70 18.74 8.15
C TYR A 64 1.45 19.50 8.65
N ILE A 65 1.50 20.10 9.82
CA ILE A 65 0.37 20.86 10.40
C ILE A 65 -0.02 22.02 9.49
N VAL A 66 0.96 22.74 8.93
CA VAL A 66 0.75 23.86 7.98
C VAL A 66 0.35 23.37 6.59
N LYS A 67 0.14 22.05 6.41
CA LYS A 67 -0.26 21.40 5.13
C LYS A 67 0.72 21.61 3.96
N LYS A 68 1.96 21.94 4.24
CA LYS A 68 3.03 22.04 3.22
C LYS A 68 3.53 20.65 2.76
N MET A 69 3.34 19.62 3.60
CA MET A 69 3.79 18.26 3.33
C MET A 69 2.68 17.23 3.52
N SER A 70 2.76 16.13 2.75
CA SER A 70 1.87 14.98 2.94
C SER A 70 2.33 14.15 4.16
N ILE A 71 1.38 13.46 4.81
CA ILE A 71 1.69 12.58 5.95
C ILE A 71 2.71 11.51 5.60
N LEU A 72 2.68 10.97 4.38
CA LEU A 72 3.64 9.98 3.89
C LEU A 72 5.08 10.52 3.93
N ARG A 73 5.30 11.71 3.34
CA ARG A 73 6.63 12.36 3.33
C ARG A 73 7.10 12.73 4.72
N THR A 74 6.20 13.25 5.56
CA THR A 74 6.52 13.63 6.94
C THR A 74 7.01 12.44 7.74
N VAL A 75 6.28 11.32 7.71
CA VAL A 75 6.64 10.12 8.46
C VAL A 75 7.94 9.49 7.92
N SER A 76 8.14 9.52 6.59
CA SER A 76 9.38 9.05 5.98
C SER A 76 10.59 9.88 6.44
N LEU A 77 10.48 11.20 6.41
CA LEU A 77 11.55 12.09 6.85
C LEU A 77 11.83 11.97 8.35
N LEU A 78 10.78 11.90 9.18
CA LEU A 78 10.93 11.66 10.61
C LEU A 78 11.71 10.38 10.90
N SER A 79 11.30 9.28 10.28
CA SER A 79 11.98 7.99 10.49
C SER A 79 13.40 7.98 9.94
N SER A 80 13.64 8.50 8.74
CA SER A 80 14.98 8.51 8.14
C SER A 80 15.95 9.44 8.88
N THR A 81 15.50 10.62 9.31
CA THR A 81 16.35 11.55 10.10
C THR A 81 16.70 10.95 11.45
N THR A 82 15.75 10.34 12.14
CA THR A 82 16.00 9.62 13.40
C THR A 82 16.99 8.48 13.20
N GLN A 83 16.85 7.70 12.13
CA GLN A 83 17.75 6.58 11.82
C GLN A 83 19.19 7.05 11.63
N VAL A 84 19.38 8.11 10.85
CA VAL A 84 20.70 8.66 10.56
C VAL A 84 21.36 9.25 11.83
N LEU A 85 20.63 10.04 12.61
CA LEU A 85 21.20 10.68 13.80
C LEU A 85 21.58 9.65 14.88
N ILE A 86 20.70 8.68 15.16
CA ILE A 86 21.02 7.60 16.11
C ILE A 86 22.18 6.73 15.60
N SER A 87 22.28 6.52 14.28
CA SER A 87 23.44 5.81 13.69
C SER A 87 24.74 6.58 13.90
N ILE A 88 24.73 7.90 13.72
CA ILE A 88 25.89 8.78 13.99
C ILE A 88 26.28 8.70 15.47
N ASP A 89 25.33 8.78 16.39
CA ASP A 89 25.59 8.67 17.82
C ASP A 89 26.18 7.31 18.19
N THR A 90 25.69 6.24 17.58
CA THR A 90 26.16 4.87 17.81
C THR A 90 27.59 4.69 17.33
N VAL A 91 27.90 5.20 16.14
CA VAL A 91 29.26 5.16 15.57
C VAL A 91 30.21 6.02 16.41
N TYR A 92 29.81 7.22 16.82
CA TYR A 92 30.60 8.08 17.70
C TYR A 92 30.92 7.36 19.02
N CYS A 93 29.96 6.68 19.62
CA CYS A 93 30.18 5.87 20.84
C CYS A 93 31.23 4.78 20.63
N ALA A 94 31.26 4.13 19.45
CA ALA A 94 32.25 3.11 19.14
C ALA A 94 33.68 3.66 18.98
N PHE A 95 33.82 4.91 18.51
CA PHE A 95 35.12 5.60 18.36
C PHE A 95 35.65 6.24 19.65
N THR A 96 34.80 6.44 20.66
CA THR A 96 35.17 7.16 21.88
C THR A 96 35.30 6.18 23.05
N PRO A 97 36.49 5.62 23.31
CA PRO A 97 36.69 4.58 24.32
C PRO A 97 36.52 5.03 25.76
N ALA A 98 36.32 6.33 26.00
CA ALA A 98 36.20 6.91 27.33
C ALA A 98 34.81 6.80 27.96
N VAL A 99 33.80 6.28 27.23
CA VAL A 99 32.43 6.12 27.75
C VAL A 99 32.33 4.81 28.53
N PRO A 100 32.03 4.85 29.83
CA PRO A 100 31.81 3.62 30.59
C PRO A 100 30.62 2.88 29.97
N HIS A 101 30.74 1.54 29.84
CA HIS A 101 29.72 0.68 29.26
C HIS A 101 29.40 0.89 27.76
N THR A 102 30.38 1.30 26.95
CA THR A 102 30.27 1.52 25.49
C THR A 102 29.48 0.42 24.77
N GLN A 103 29.73 -0.85 25.07
CA GLN A 103 29.04 -1.99 24.45
C GLN A 103 27.53 -1.98 24.74
N MET A 104 27.16 -1.63 25.98
CA MET A 104 25.75 -1.58 26.38
C MET A 104 25.00 -0.44 25.69
N VAL A 105 25.65 0.73 25.54
CA VAL A 105 25.11 1.89 24.82
C VAL A 105 24.90 1.55 23.35
N ILE A 106 25.86 0.90 22.71
CA ILE A 106 25.73 0.46 21.30
C ILE A 106 24.55 -0.52 21.15
N LEU A 107 24.40 -1.50 22.05
CA LEU A 107 23.28 -2.45 22.00
C LEU A 107 21.92 -1.77 22.17
N VAL A 108 21.81 -0.81 23.10
CA VAL A 108 20.59 -0.03 23.29
C VAL A 108 20.29 0.79 22.03
N ASN A 109 21.27 1.44 21.42
CA ASN A 109 21.08 2.19 20.19
C ASN A 109 20.66 1.29 19.02
N ILE A 110 21.22 0.08 18.89
CA ILE A 110 20.77 -0.90 17.90
C ILE A 110 19.30 -1.29 18.12
N LEU A 111 18.88 -1.44 19.37
CA LEU A 111 17.48 -1.69 19.70
C LEU A 111 16.58 -0.52 19.28
N ILE A 112 17.02 0.72 19.50
CA ILE A 112 16.30 1.93 19.05
C ILE A 112 16.25 2.00 17.53
N LEU A 113 17.33 1.70 16.80
CA LEU A 113 17.36 1.61 15.34
C LEU A 113 16.39 0.55 14.81
N THR A 114 16.31 -0.59 15.52
CA THR A 114 15.35 -1.66 15.21
C THR A 114 13.91 -1.18 15.41
N ALA A 115 13.61 -0.53 16.53
CA ALA A 115 12.29 0.01 16.83
C ALA A 115 11.86 1.08 15.79
N ASN A 116 12.79 1.96 15.38
CA ASN A 116 12.54 2.93 14.33
C ASN A 116 12.27 2.28 12.96
N THR A 117 12.99 1.21 12.63
CA THR A 117 12.73 0.43 11.41
C THR A 117 11.35 -0.21 11.46
N MET A 118 10.95 -0.77 12.62
CA MET A 118 9.61 -1.31 12.82
C MET A 118 8.50 -0.25 12.71
N PHE A 119 8.78 0.99 13.12
CA PHE A 119 7.85 2.11 12.87
C PHE A 119 7.64 2.33 11.36
N SER A 120 8.71 2.26 10.54
CA SER A 120 8.61 2.35 9.08
C SER A 120 7.80 1.19 8.49
N VAL A 121 7.92 -0.02 9.03
CA VAL A 121 7.09 -1.19 8.65
C VAL A 121 5.62 -0.91 8.98
N ALA A 122 5.33 -0.43 10.19
CA ALA A 122 3.96 -0.13 10.64
C ALA A 122 3.29 0.99 9.81
N THR A 123 4.08 1.85 9.18
CA THR A 123 3.61 2.92 8.29
C THR A 123 3.62 2.55 6.81
N TYR A 124 3.96 1.30 6.47
CA TYR A 124 3.94 0.74 5.11
C TYR A 124 4.78 1.54 4.10
N GLN A 125 6.04 1.82 4.44
CA GLN A 125 6.93 2.64 3.61
C GLN A 125 8.10 1.81 3.06
N GLY A 126 7.90 1.08 1.96
CA GLY A 126 8.86 0.11 1.42
C GLY A 126 10.29 0.65 1.25
N ILE A 127 10.44 1.83 0.63
CA ILE A 127 11.76 2.46 0.42
C ILE A 127 12.40 2.85 1.76
N THR A 128 11.65 3.45 2.68
CA THR A 128 12.16 3.87 4.00
C THR A 128 12.57 2.67 4.84
N ILE A 129 11.82 1.55 4.75
CA ILE A 129 12.20 0.29 5.43
C ILE A 129 13.57 -0.17 4.94
N LEU A 130 13.75 -0.25 3.62
CA LEU A 130 15.00 -0.71 3.03
C LEU A 130 16.19 0.19 3.41
N THR A 131 16.02 1.51 3.31
CA THR A 131 17.07 2.46 3.70
C THR A 131 17.42 2.36 5.17
N ASN A 132 16.45 2.25 6.06
CA ASN A 132 16.68 2.11 7.50
C ASN A 132 17.38 0.80 7.85
N VAL A 133 17.02 -0.32 7.21
CA VAL A 133 17.70 -1.61 7.38
C VAL A 133 19.15 -1.53 6.94
N VAL A 134 19.42 -0.95 5.77
CA VAL A 134 20.79 -0.79 5.26
C VAL A 134 21.63 0.09 6.20
N ILE A 135 21.10 1.22 6.64
CA ILE A 135 21.78 2.10 7.60
C ILE A 135 22.10 1.34 8.90
N SER A 136 21.14 0.59 9.44
CA SER A 136 21.36 -0.19 10.68
C SER A 136 22.45 -1.25 10.52
N ILE A 137 22.45 -1.99 9.42
CA ILE A 137 23.47 -3.01 9.11
C ILE A 137 24.85 -2.36 9.00
N VAL A 138 24.95 -1.28 8.24
CA VAL A 138 26.23 -0.52 8.09
C VAL A 138 26.71 0.00 9.43
N THR A 139 25.83 0.61 10.22
CA THR A 139 26.15 1.10 11.58
C THR A 139 26.69 -0.03 12.47
N PHE A 140 26.01 -1.17 12.48
CA PHE A 140 26.46 -2.33 13.25
C PHE A 140 27.83 -2.84 12.81
N PHE A 141 28.10 -2.94 11.51
CA PHE A 141 29.39 -3.36 11.00
C PHE A 141 30.49 -2.37 11.35
N VAL A 142 30.25 -1.07 11.23
CA VAL A 142 31.21 -0.05 11.63
C VAL A 142 31.53 -0.19 13.13
N CYS A 143 30.51 -0.30 13.98
CA CYS A 143 30.73 -0.49 15.42
C CYS A 143 31.52 -1.76 15.72
N MET A 144 31.26 -2.87 15.01
CA MET A 144 32.00 -4.12 15.17
C MET A 144 33.48 -4.00 14.83
N LEU A 145 33.84 -3.18 13.82
CA LEU A 145 35.23 -2.96 13.41
C LEU A 145 36.03 -2.14 14.43
N PHE A 146 35.37 -1.20 15.12
CA PHE A 146 36.04 -0.26 16.02
C PHE A 146 35.94 -0.63 17.51
N THR A 147 35.02 -1.51 17.86
CA THR A 147 34.88 -2.01 19.23
C THR A 147 35.71 -3.29 19.41
N ASN A 148 36.79 -3.22 20.19
CA ASN A 148 37.72 -4.35 20.43
C ASN A 148 37.13 -5.48 21.29
N GLY A 149 35.87 -5.85 21.12
CA GLY A 149 35.19 -6.87 21.91
C GLY A 149 34.86 -8.11 21.09
N HIS A 150 35.40 -9.29 21.50
CA HIS A 150 35.01 -10.58 20.93
C HIS A 150 33.49 -10.85 21.05
N ASP A 151 32.83 -10.23 22.03
CA ASP A 151 31.41 -10.41 22.29
C ASP A 151 30.52 -9.89 21.13
N PHE A 152 30.90 -8.78 20.47
CA PHE A 152 30.15 -8.27 19.31
C PHE A 152 30.17 -9.22 18.11
N GLN A 153 31.30 -9.90 17.89
CA GLN A 153 31.45 -10.84 16.78
C GLN A 153 30.53 -12.07 16.94
N GLN A 154 30.30 -12.52 18.15
CA GLN A 154 29.44 -13.67 18.45
C GLN A 154 27.98 -13.36 18.10
N TYR A 155 27.52 -12.11 18.25
CA TYR A 155 26.15 -11.69 17.97
C TYR A 155 25.94 -11.17 16.54
N ALA A 156 27.02 -11.02 15.73
CA ALA A 156 26.96 -10.42 14.41
C ALA A 156 25.97 -11.12 13.48
N VAL A 157 26.02 -12.44 13.42
CA VAL A 157 25.11 -13.23 12.58
C VAL A 157 23.65 -13.05 13.03
N MET A 158 23.42 -13.00 14.34
CA MET A 158 22.07 -12.85 14.90
C MET A 158 21.47 -11.48 14.60
N VAL A 159 22.24 -10.41 14.73
CA VAL A 159 21.82 -9.04 14.40
C VAL A 159 21.53 -8.92 12.90
N LEU A 160 22.38 -9.47 12.04
CA LEU A 160 22.15 -9.49 10.59
C LEU A 160 20.87 -10.24 10.22
N LEU A 161 20.64 -11.41 10.81
CA LEU A 161 19.42 -12.19 10.57
C LEU A 161 18.17 -11.41 10.99
N VAL A 162 18.21 -10.70 12.13
CA VAL A 162 17.09 -9.88 12.60
C VAL A 162 16.80 -8.76 11.62
N PHE A 163 17.81 -7.99 11.19
CA PHE A 163 17.59 -6.90 10.23
C PHE A 163 17.16 -7.42 8.85
N ALA A 164 17.73 -8.53 8.37
CA ALA A 164 17.30 -9.17 7.13
C ALA A 164 15.84 -9.62 7.21
N TYR A 165 15.44 -10.25 8.32
CA TYR A 165 14.07 -10.67 8.55
C TYR A 165 13.10 -9.49 8.58
N ILE A 166 13.42 -8.42 9.31
CA ILE A 166 12.61 -7.18 9.36
C ILE A 166 12.50 -6.56 7.99
N GLY A 167 13.60 -6.52 7.23
CA GLY A 167 13.61 -5.97 5.87
C GLY A 167 12.70 -6.77 4.92
N ILE A 168 12.85 -8.08 4.88
CA ILE A 168 12.04 -8.96 4.02
C ILE A 168 10.56 -8.88 4.40
N LEU A 169 10.25 -9.05 5.69
CA LEU A 169 8.88 -8.99 6.19
C LEU A 169 8.25 -7.61 5.96
N GLY A 170 9.00 -6.54 6.23
CA GLY A 170 8.54 -5.17 6.06
C GLY A 170 8.24 -4.83 4.61
N LEU A 171 9.10 -5.23 3.67
CA LEU A 171 8.86 -5.06 2.23
C LEU A 171 7.66 -5.87 1.76
N HIS A 172 7.49 -7.08 2.26
CA HIS A 172 6.34 -7.92 1.93
C HIS A 172 5.03 -7.28 2.40
N ILE A 173 4.98 -6.82 3.65
CA ILE A 173 3.82 -6.11 4.21
C ILE A 173 3.52 -4.82 3.44
N ALA A 174 4.54 -4.04 3.07
CA ALA A 174 4.37 -2.81 2.30
C ALA A 174 3.75 -3.10 0.92
N ARG A 175 4.24 -4.12 0.20
CA ARG A 175 3.69 -4.55 -1.10
C ARG A 175 2.24 -5.02 -1.01
N ILE A 176 1.93 -5.86 -0.03
CA ILE A 176 0.53 -6.31 0.19
C ILE A 176 -0.38 -5.11 0.47
N SER A 177 0.08 -4.15 1.27
CA SER A 177 -0.70 -2.95 1.59
C SER A 177 -0.95 -2.07 0.36
N GLU A 178 0.02 -1.94 -0.55
CA GLU A 178 -0.15 -1.24 -1.83
C GLU A 178 -1.15 -1.97 -2.73
N GLN A 179 -1.04 -3.29 -2.86
CA GLN A 179 -1.97 -4.10 -3.65
C GLN A 179 -3.41 -3.98 -3.13
N LEU A 180 -3.61 -4.11 -1.81
CA LEU A 180 -4.92 -3.97 -1.20
C LEU A 180 -5.51 -2.55 -1.38
N GLN A 181 -4.66 -1.52 -1.41
CA GLN A 181 -5.12 -0.17 -1.68
C GLN A 181 -5.57 -0.01 -3.14
N ASP A 182 -4.78 -0.52 -4.09
CA ASP A 182 -5.11 -0.49 -5.52
C ASP A 182 -6.42 -1.25 -5.80
N GLU A 183 -6.59 -2.43 -5.20
CA GLU A 183 -7.84 -3.19 -5.30
C GLU A 183 -9.04 -2.43 -4.73
N ASN A 184 -8.87 -1.78 -3.58
CA ASN A 184 -9.93 -1.01 -2.94
C ASN A 184 -10.30 0.24 -3.76
N GLU A 185 -9.33 0.88 -4.41
CA GLU A 185 -9.59 2.01 -5.31
C GLU A 185 -10.33 1.53 -6.58
N THR A 186 -9.96 0.37 -7.12
CA THR A 186 -10.64 -0.25 -8.28
C THR A 186 -12.10 -0.59 -7.94
N ILE A 187 -12.34 -1.25 -6.80
CA ILE A 187 -13.71 -1.59 -6.35
C ILE A 187 -14.55 -0.32 -6.15
N LYS A 188 -13.98 0.75 -5.62
CA LYS A 188 -14.70 2.02 -5.47
C LYS A 188 -15.06 2.67 -6.81
N GLN A 189 -14.15 2.60 -7.78
CA GLN A 189 -14.41 3.11 -9.12
C GLN A 189 -15.52 2.30 -9.79
N GLU A 190 -15.50 0.98 -9.67
CA GLU A 190 -16.56 0.10 -10.17
C GLU A 190 -17.91 0.39 -9.48
N GLU A 191 -17.92 0.62 -8.15
CA GLU A 191 -19.13 1.01 -7.40
C GLU A 191 -19.68 2.35 -7.90
N GLU A 192 -18.80 3.36 -8.11
CA GLU A 192 -19.21 4.67 -8.62
C GLU A 192 -19.74 4.58 -10.06
N GLU A 193 -19.11 3.79 -10.92
CA GLU A 193 -19.56 3.57 -12.30
C GLU A 193 -20.92 2.88 -12.33
N LEU A 194 -21.10 1.86 -11.49
CA LEU A 194 -22.36 1.13 -11.36
C LEU A 194 -23.49 2.04 -10.85
N MET A 195 -23.22 2.88 -9.85
CA MET A 195 -24.16 3.89 -9.37
C MET A 195 -24.52 4.92 -10.47
N HIS A 196 -23.53 5.32 -11.26
CA HIS A 196 -23.76 6.25 -12.37
C HIS A 196 -24.63 5.62 -13.49
N VAL A 197 -24.34 4.38 -13.86
CA VAL A 197 -25.10 3.63 -14.88
C VAL A 197 -26.56 3.40 -14.42
N LEU A 198 -26.73 3.01 -13.17
CA LEU A 198 -28.05 2.74 -12.60
C LEU A 198 -28.78 4.03 -12.18
N ARG A 199 -28.10 5.19 -12.17
CA ARG A 199 -28.61 6.46 -11.61
C ARG A 199 -29.19 6.31 -10.20
N LEU A 200 -28.65 5.38 -9.42
CA LEU A 200 -29.01 5.14 -8.03
C LEU A 200 -28.15 6.00 -7.10
N ASN A 201 -28.74 6.47 -6.01
CA ASN A 201 -27.95 7.03 -4.93
C ASN A 201 -27.44 5.89 -4.01
N LYS A 202 -26.48 6.21 -3.16
CA LYS A 202 -25.82 5.22 -2.29
C LYS A 202 -26.79 4.50 -1.32
N GLU A 203 -27.86 5.17 -0.91
CA GLU A 203 -28.89 4.60 -0.03
C GLU A 203 -29.78 3.61 -0.78
N GLN A 204 -30.16 3.94 -2.01
CA GLN A 204 -30.92 3.08 -2.88
C GLN A 204 -30.13 1.82 -3.26
N LEU A 205 -28.83 1.96 -3.53
CA LEU A 205 -27.94 0.83 -3.80
C LEU A 205 -27.84 -0.12 -2.59
N LYS A 206 -27.68 0.46 -1.37
CA LYS A 206 -27.66 -0.35 -0.14
C LYS A 206 -28.95 -1.12 0.06
N LEU A 207 -30.10 -0.48 -0.16
CA LEU A 207 -31.40 -1.11 -0.08
C LEU A 207 -31.50 -2.27 -1.08
N TYR A 208 -31.02 -2.08 -2.30
CA TYR A 208 -31.02 -3.11 -3.35
C TYR A 208 -30.11 -4.31 -3.01
N ILE A 209 -28.90 -4.04 -2.46
CA ILE A 209 -27.98 -5.09 -2.01
C ILE A 209 -28.56 -5.86 -0.80
N GLU A 210 -29.20 -5.18 0.12
CA GLU A 210 -29.85 -5.81 1.27
C GLU A 210 -30.99 -6.74 0.85
N LEU A 211 -31.66 -6.37 -0.20
CA LEU A 211 -32.70 -7.15 -0.86
C LEU A 211 -32.17 -8.39 -1.58
N ALA A 212 -31.12 -8.21 -2.39
CA ALA A 212 -30.51 -9.31 -3.12
C ALA A 212 -29.83 -10.34 -2.20
N LYS A 213 -29.47 -9.95 -0.97
CA LYS A 213 -28.87 -10.85 0.04
C LYS A 213 -29.88 -11.71 0.78
N LYS A 214 -31.15 -11.34 0.81
CA LYS A 214 -32.20 -12.17 1.38
C LYS A 214 -32.71 -13.08 0.27
N GLU A 215 -32.70 -14.40 0.43
CA GLU A 215 -33.45 -15.35 -0.41
C GLU A 215 -34.92 -15.00 -0.27
N GLN A 216 -35.49 -14.25 -1.22
CA GLN A 216 -36.82 -13.68 -1.10
C GLN A 216 -37.82 -14.31 -2.09
N SER A 217 -39.07 -14.37 -1.64
CA SER A 217 -40.21 -14.65 -2.52
C SER A 217 -40.41 -13.50 -3.52
N GLU A 218 -40.99 -13.79 -4.68
CA GLU A 218 -41.33 -12.81 -5.73
C GLU A 218 -42.14 -11.62 -5.19
N ASP A 219 -42.97 -11.85 -4.17
CA ASP A 219 -43.82 -10.81 -3.55
C ASP A 219 -43.00 -9.73 -2.79
N GLU A 220 -41.93 -10.13 -2.11
CA GLU A 220 -41.08 -9.16 -1.38
C GLU A 220 -40.24 -8.32 -2.35
N THR A 221 -39.83 -8.87 -3.47
CA THR A 221 -39.12 -8.17 -4.53
C THR A 221 -40.01 -7.10 -5.17
N LEU A 222 -41.29 -7.41 -5.41
CA LEU A 222 -42.28 -6.46 -5.91
C LEU A 222 -42.62 -5.36 -4.92
N LEU A 223 -42.72 -5.67 -3.63
CA LEU A 223 -42.94 -4.66 -2.57
C LEU A 223 -41.84 -3.61 -2.49
N ILE A 224 -40.64 -3.95 -2.88
CA ILE A 224 -39.49 -3.06 -2.83
C ILE A 224 -39.31 -2.30 -4.14
N LEU A 225 -39.51 -2.95 -5.28
CA LEU A 225 -39.66 -2.25 -6.55
C LEU A 225 -40.72 -1.14 -6.43
N ASN A 226 -41.82 -1.40 -5.74
CA ASN A 226 -42.88 -0.43 -5.48
C ASN A 226 -42.48 0.73 -4.51
N LYS A 227 -41.40 0.58 -3.74
CA LYS A 227 -40.83 1.72 -2.95
C LYS A 227 -40.04 2.71 -3.80
N PHE A 228 -39.64 2.33 -5.00
CA PHE A 228 -39.08 3.26 -5.95
C PHE A 228 -40.22 3.98 -6.68
N SER A 229 -40.07 5.29 -6.91
CA SER A 229 -41.04 6.00 -7.77
C SER A 229 -41.04 5.39 -9.16
N ASP A 230 -42.22 5.38 -9.85
CA ASP A 230 -42.39 4.88 -11.22
C ASP A 230 -41.33 5.36 -12.19
N LYS A 231 -40.89 6.61 -11.97
CA LYS A 231 -39.83 7.25 -12.75
C LYS A 231 -38.47 6.61 -12.54
N THR A 232 -38.15 6.24 -11.31
CA THR A 232 -36.89 5.56 -10.94
C THR A 232 -36.88 4.12 -11.44
N GLN A 233 -38.00 3.40 -11.32
CA GLN A 233 -38.15 2.04 -11.86
C GLN A 233 -37.88 2.03 -13.37
N LYS A 234 -38.54 2.93 -14.11
CA LYS A 234 -38.37 3.04 -15.56
C LYS A 234 -36.93 3.37 -15.94
N TYR A 235 -36.27 4.29 -15.23
CA TYR A 235 -34.86 4.61 -15.48
C TYR A 235 -33.91 3.46 -15.21
N VAL A 236 -34.12 2.70 -14.13
CA VAL A 236 -33.33 1.50 -13.80
C VAL A 236 -33.47 0.45 -14.89
N VAL A 237 -34.71 0.13 -15.27
CA VAL A 237 -34.99 -0.86 -16.32
C VAL A 237 -34.39 -0.42 -17.66
N ASP A 238 -34.59 0.84 -18.09
CA ASP A 238 -34.09 1.36 -19.36
C ASP A 238 -32.55 1.38 -19.39
N ASN A 239 -31.90 1.73 -18.29
CA ASN A 239 -30.43 1.76 -18.23
C ASN A 239 -29.82 0.35 -18.16
N VAL A 240 -30.42 -0.56 -17.39
CA VAL A 240 -30.03 -1.97 -17.39
C VAL A 240 -30.22 -2.59 -18.78
N MET A 241 -31.31 -2.32 -19.46
CA MET A 241 -31.55 -2.78 -20.83
C MET A 241 -30.54 -2.21 -21.83
N LYS A 242 -30.17 -0.95 -21.69
CA LYS A 242 -29.09 -0.33 -22.52
C LYS A 242 -27.75 -0.99 -22.25
N TYR A 243 -27.42 -1.21 -20.97
CA TYR A 243 -26.18 -1.88 -20.57
C TYR A 243 -26.09 -3.32 -21.10
N VAL A 244 -27.18 -4.09 -20.94
CA VAL A 244 -27.26 -5.47 -21.46
C VAL A 244 -27.15 -5.48 -22.99
N LYS A 245 -27.82 -4.55 -23.69
CA LYS A 245 -27.70 -4.43 -25.16
C LYS A 245 -26.28 -4.06 -25.58
N ALA A 246 -25.62 -3.11 -24.89
CA ALA A 246 -24.23 -2.74 -25.18
C ALA A 246 -23.28 -3.91 -24.94
N GLN A 247 -23.49 -4.70 -23.87
CA GLN A 247 -22.73 -5.91 -23.62
C GLN A 247 -22.94 -6.97 -24.71
N ALA A 248 -24.18 -7.20 -25.09
CA ALA A 248 -24.53 -8.16 -26.16
C ALA A 248 -23.90 -7.77 -27.50
N THR A 249 -23.87 -6.47 -27.83
CA THR A 249 -23.22 -5.96 -29.05
C THR A 249 -21.71 -6.20 -29.01
N THR A 250 -21.06 -5.89 -27.87
CA THR A 250 -19.62 -6.13 -27.68
C THR A 250 -19.29 -7.61 -27.74
N SER A 251 -20.12 -8.49 -27.16
CA SER A 251 -19.94 -9.95 -27.21
C SER A 251 -20.03 -10.47 -28.64
N LYS A 252 -21.00 -9.98 -29.45
CA LYS A 252 -21.09 -10.33 -30.87
C LYS A 252 -19.89 -9.87 -31.67
N GLN A 253 -19.44 -8.64 -31.48
CA GLN A 253 -18.23 -8.13 -32.12
C GLN A 253 -16.98 -8.98 -31.79
N ILE A 254 -16.83 -9.37 -30.50
CA ILE A 254 -15.73 -10.25 -30.12
C ILE A 254 -15.85 -11.62 -30.77
N GLU A 255 -17.06 -12.16 -30.91
CA GLU A 255 -17.29 -13.44 -31.59
C GLU A 255 -16.96 -13.38 -33.09
N GLU A 256 -17.30 -12.30 -33.76
CA GLU A 256 -16.96 -12.05 -35.15
C GLU A 256 -15.45 -11.82 -35.37
N CYS A 257 -14.80 -11.07 -34.49
CA CYS A 257 -13.37 -10.79 -34.56
C CYS A 257 -12.47 -11.97 -34.18
N PHE A 258 -12.95 -12.85 -33.30
CA PHE A 258 -12.19 -13.98 -32.74
C PHE A 258 -12.97 -15.31 -32.83
N PRO A 259 -13.34 -15.77 -34.03
CA PRO A 259 -14.13 -17.00 -34.20
C PRO A 259 -13.40 -18.26 -33.72
N GLU A 260 -12.05 -18.24 -33.73
CA GLU A 260 -11.20 -19.33 -33.27
C GLU A 260 -11.17 -19.53 -31.75
N LEU A 261 -11.65 -18.55 -30.97
CA LEU A 261 -11.68 -18.62 -29.52
C LEU A 261 -12.95 -19.32 -29.02
N SER A 262 -12.82 -20.09 -27.95
CA SER A 262 -13.98 -20.65 -27.24
C SER A 262 -14.74 -19.56 -26.48
N SER A 263 -16.01 -19.82 -26.11
CA SER A 263 -16.82 -18.88 -25.30
C SER A 263 -16.06 -18.40 -24.05
N SER A 264 -15.47 -19.33 -23.28
CA SER A 264 -14.71 -18.99 -22.08
C SER A 264 -13.44 -18.19 -22.33
N GLU A 265 -12.79 -18.36 -23.47
CA GLU A 265 -11.64 -17.55 -23.90
C GLU A 265 -12.09 -16.15 -24.34
N ARG A 266 -13.25 -16.05 -24.99
CA ARG A 266 -13.86 -14.76 -25.39
C ARG A 266 -14.26 -13.93 -24.17
N ASP A 267 -14.78 -14.56 -23.11
CA ASP A 267 -15.07 -13.87 -21.85
C ASP A 267 -13.80 -13.24 -21.25
N ILE A 268 -12.68 -13.96 -21.28
CA ILE A 268 -11.39 -13.44 -20.80
C ILE A 268 -10.90 -12.31 -21.72
N VAL A 269 -11.02 -12.44 -23.04
CA VAL A 269 -10.66 -11.38 -24.01
C VAL A 269 -11.47 -10.12 -23.75
N GLN A 270 -12.78 -10.25 -23.50
CA GLN A 270 -13.65 -9.12 -23.17
C GLN A 270 -13.18 -8.35 -21.93
N LEU A 271 -12.78 -9.08 -20.89
CA LEU A 271 -12.28 -8.45 -19.66
C LEU A 271 -10.89 -7.82 -19.85
N ILE A 272 -10.00 -8.44 -20.63
CA ILE A 272 -8.70 -7.87 -20.98
C ILE A 272 -8.86 -6.57 -21.76
N LEU A 273 -9.73 -6.54 -22.79
CA LEU A 273 -10.01 -5.35 -23.60
C LEU A 273 -10.59 -4.20 -22.78
N ARG A 274 -11.29 -4.50 -21.70
CA ARG A 274 -11.77 -3.52 -20.71
C ARG A 274 -10.71 -3.06 -19.72
N GLY A 275 -9.49 -3.58 -19.80
CA GLY A 275 -8.36 -3.19 -18.93
C GLY A 275 -8.32 -3.88 -17.57
N TYR A 276 -9.14 -4.91 -17.33
CA TYR A 276 -9.13 -5.62 -16.05
C TYR A 276 -7.83 -6.37 -15.83
N LYS A 277 -7.28 -6.26 -14.61
CA LYS A 277 -6.09 -7.01 -14.18
C LYS A 277 -6.43 -8.48 -13.90
N LEU A 278 -5.41 -9.34 -13.89
CA LEU A 278 -5.56 -10.79 -13.71
C LEU A 278 -6.39 -11.17 -12.47
N GLY A 279 -6.13 -10.55 -11.32
CA GLY A 279 -6.88 -10.82 -10.08
C GLY A 279 -8.38 -10.53 -10.20
N SER A 280 -8.75 -9.39 -10.82
CA SER A 280 -10.15 -9.03 -11.08
C SER A 280 -10.83 -10.01 -12.04
N ILE A 281 -10.11 -10.47 -13.06
CA ILE A 281 -10.62 -11.48 -14.01
C ILE A 281 -10.90 -12.81 -13.28
N CYS A 282 -10.00 -13.23 -12.38
CA CYS A 282 -10.19 -14.43 -11.56
C CYS A 282 -11.46 -14.36 -10.73
N THR A 283 -11.68 -13.23 -10.07
CA THR A 283 -12.85 -12.99 -9.22
C THR A 283 -14.14 -12.95 -10.04
N MET A 284 -14.16 -12.20 -11.16
CA MET A 284 -15.35 -12.05 -12.01
C MET A 284 -15.78 -13.36 -12.67
N LEU A 285 -14.83 -14.18 -13.08
CA LEU A 285 -15.12 -15.46 -13.73
C LEU A 285 -15.18 -16.64 -12.74
N ASN A 286 -14.97 -16.40 -11.45
CA ASN A 286 -14.87 -17.40 -10.40
C ASN A 286 -13.91 -18.54 -10.76
N LYS A 287 -12.73 -18.19 -11.26
CA LYS A 287 -11.69 -19.13 -11.70
C LYS A 287 -10.37 -18.87 -10.97
N SER A 288 -9.56 -19.93 -10.79
CA SER A 288 -8.22 -19.81 -10.22
C SER A 288 -7.27 -19.09 -11.19
N GLU A 289 -6.27 -18.42 -10.64
CA GLU A 289 -5.23 -17.72 -11.41
C GLU A 289 -4.50 -18.65 -12.39
N SER A 290 -4.21 -19.88 -11.96
CA SER A 290 -3.63 -20.92 -12.83
C SER A 290 -4.52 -21.22 -14.04
N ASN A 291 -5.83 -21.31 -13.84
CA ASN A 291 -6.79 -21.56 -14.91
C ASN A 291 -6.82 -20.39 -15.91
N ILE A 292 -6.91 -19.15 -15.41
CA ILE A 292 -6.91 -17.96 -16.27
C ILE A 292 -5.58 -17.85 -17.05
N ASN A 293 -4.43 -18.10 -16.41
CA ASN A 293 -3.14 -18.07 -17.09
C ASN A 293 -3.04 -19.15 -18.17
N THR A 294 -3.56 -20.35 -17.94
CA THR A 294 -3.64 -21.42 -18.95
C THR A 294 -4.50 -20.97 -20.14
N GLN A 295 -5.66 -20.38 -19.89
CA GLN A 295 -6.52 -19.87 -20.95
C GLN A 295 -5.88 -18.71 -21.73
N ARG A 296 -5.20 -17.78 -21.04
CA ARG A 296 -4.41 -16.71 -21.71
C ARG A 296 -3.31 -17.29 -22.62
N ALA A 297 -2.64 -18.34 -22.16
CA ALA A 297 -1.64 -19.05 -23.00
C ALA A 297 -2.31 -19.70 -24.24
N ASN A 298 -3.48 -20.29 -24.08
CA ASN A 298 -4.26 -20.84 -25.20
C ASN A 298 -4.70 -19.76 -26.19
N ILE A 299 -5.19 -18.61 -25.70
CA ILE A 299 -5.53 -17.44 -26.53
C ILE A 299 -4.32 -17.01 -27.34
N ARG A 300 -3.15 -16.82 -26.71
CA ARG A 300 -1.91 -16.44 -27.38
C ARG A 300 -1.54 -17.42 -28.51
N ARG A 301 -1.62 -18.73 -28.21
CA ARG A 301 -1.33 -19.80 -29.18
C ARG A 301 -2.29 -19.76 -30.38
N LYS A 302 -3.60 -19.61 -30.14
CA LYS A 302 -4.62 -19.54 -31.19
C LYS A 302 -4.46 -18.29 -32.05
N LEU A 303 -4.07 -17.16 -31.45
CA LEU A 303 -3.80 -15.91 -32.15
C LEU A 303 -2.38 -15.84 -32.75
N ARG A 304 -1.56 -16.90 -32.61
CA ARG A 304 -0.16 -17.00 -33.11
C ARG A 304 0.74 -15.88 -32.60
N LEU A 305 0.53 -15.40 -31.37
CA LEU A 305 1.33 -14.36 -30.75
C LEU A 305 2.67 -14.91 -30.23
N GLN A 306 3.74 -14.16 -30.38
CA GLN A 306 5.03 -14.49 -29.79
C GLN A 306 5.05 -14.18 -28.28
N SER A 307 6.02 -14.75 -27.55
CA SER A 307 6.13 -14.54 -26.11
C SER A 307 6.38 -13.08 -25.70
N ALA A 308 6.99 -12.30 -26.60
CA ALA A 308 7.28 -10.88 -26.39
C ALA A 308 6.09 -9.94 -26.68
N ASP A 309 5.07 -10.41 -27.42
CA ASP A 309 3.93 -9.55 -27.77
C ASP A 309 3.07 -9.22 -26.57
N ASN A 310 2.59 -8.00 -26.48
CA ASN A 310 1.59 -7.64 -25.48
C ASN A 310 0.21 -8.15 -25.92
N LEU A 311 -0.41 -9.01 -25.09
CA LEU A 311 -1.70 -9.59 -25.43
C LEU A 311 -2.80 -8.55 -25.61
N ASN A 312 -2.84 -7.52 -24.75
CA ASN A 312 -3.85 -6.46 -24.83
C ASN A 312 -3.74 -5.66 -26.13
N ASP A 313 -2.51 -5.27 -26.50
CA ASP A 313 -2.26 -4.48 -27.69
C ASP A 313 -2.62 -5.26 -28.97
N ALA A 314 -2.28 -6.55 -29.01
CA ALA A 314 -2.63 -7.43 -30.13
C ALA A 314 -4.16 -7.63 -30.27
N LEU A 315 -4.88 -7.72 -29.15
CA LEU A 315 -6.34 -7.82 -29.16
C LEU A 315 -6.99 -6.51 -29.63
N GLN A 316 -6.50 -5.35 -29.17
CA GLN A 316 -6.99 -4.04 -29.59
C GLN A 316 -6.74 -3.78 -31.07
N GLU A 317 -5.55 -4.12 -31.56
CA GLU A 317 -5.20 -3.98 -32.98
C GLU A 317 -6.13 -4.79 -33.88
N ARG A 318 -6.46 -6.02 -33.50
CA ARG A 318 -7.37 -6.87 -34.27
C ARG A 318 -8.81 -6.36 -34.24
N MET A 319 -9.28 -5.87 -33.10
CA MET A 319 -10.61 -5.24 -32.98
C MET A 319 -10.73 -3.97 -33.83
N SER A 320 -9.64 -3.21 -34.02
CA SER A 320 -9.65 -1.97 -34.80
C SER A 320 -9.61 -2.22 -36.32
N LYS A 321 -9.26 -3.42 -36.78
CA LYS A 321 -9.16 -3.80 -38.19
C LYS A 321 -10.44 -4.45 -38.75
N THR A 322 -11.40 -4.75 -37.88
CA THR A 322 -12.72 -5.32 -38.21
C THR A 322 -13.82 -4.28 -38.07
#